data_2d1246332e183184005a10a4e6047d70
#
_entry.id   2d1246332e183184005a10a4e6047d70
#
_cell.length_a   1.000
_cell.length_b   1.000
_cell.length_c   1.000
_cell.angle_alpha   90.00
_cell.angle_beta   90.00
_cell.angle_gamma   90.00
#
_symmetry.space_group_name_H-M   'P 1'
#
loop_
_entity.id
_entity.type
_entity.pdbx_description
1 polymer ?
#
loop_
_entity_poly.entity_id
_entity_poly.type
_entity_poly.pdbx_seq_one_letter_code
_entity_poly.pdbx_strand_id
1 'polypeptide(L)'
;MPSAAPTLGALLRSVRSREGWTLKEMSERSGIPVSTLSKVEHDRLTLTYDKLYQLSQRLGMRMSDLFAESNDEAPPPVTARRSLGDIANAVRVETPNYDYYYLCTELRRKRMIPVITKIRAKTEEEFGDLVHHAGEEFVYVLSGKIVVTTEFYDPVTLDTGQSIYIDSSMGHAYLAADGCAEAEVLGIMSSADDELLQSLMAMHEDQSAEAVIRDRRSSVREVARPLAAERPKSARFVRSSG
;
A
#
# COMPACT_ATOMS: atom_id res chain seq x y z
N MET A 1 -25.18 -24.52 -5.46
CA MET A 1 -23.79 -25.01 -5.40
C MET A 1 -22.92 -23.79 -5.16
N PRO A 2 -22.13 -23.71 -4.09
CA PRO A 2 -21.16 -22.61 -3.97
C PRO A 2 -20.20 -22.72 -5.16
N SER A 3 -20.06 -21.63 -5.92
CA SER A 3 -19.04 -21.51 -6.95
C SER A 3 -17.68 -21.59 -6.27
N ALA A 4 -16.79 -22.42 -6.76
CA ALA A 4 -15.41 -22.44 -6.27
C ALA A 4 -14.80 -21.05 -6.45
N ALA A 5 -14.06 -20.57 -5.45
CA ALA A 5 -13.36 -19.29 -5.55
C ALA A 5 -12.45 -19.27 -6.78
N PRO A 6 -12.39 -18.17 -7.53
CA PRO A 6 -11.57 -18.07 -8.72
C PRO A 6 -10.09 -18.24 -8.36
N THR A 7 -9.37 -18.97 -9.19
CA THR A 7 -7.92 -19.13 -9.06
C THR A 7 -7.20 -17.89 -9.62
N LEU A 8 -5.96 -17.65 -9.21
CA LEU A 8 -5.12 -16.61 -9.78
C LEU A 8 -5.01 -16.76 -11.31
N GLY A 9 -4.87 -18.00 -11.80
CA GLY A 9 -4.79 -18.28 -13.22
C GLY A 9 -6.05 -17.90 -13.97
N ALA A 10 -7.23 -18.20 -13.41
CA ALA A 10 -8.51 -17.79 -13.97
C ALA A 10 -8.65 -16.26 -14.03
N LEU A 11 -8.22 -15.54 -12.98
CA LEU A 11 -8.25 -14.08 -12.92
C LEU A 11 -7.33 -13.45 -13.97
N LEU A 12 -6.09 -13.91 -14.09
CA LEU A 12 -5.15 -13.39 -15.10
C LEU A 12 -5.63 -13.66 -16.53
N ARG A 13 -6.20 -14.84 -16.78
CA ARG A 13 -6.83 -15.14 -18.07
C ARG A 13 -8.00 -14.21 -18.37
N SER A 14 -8.82 -13.89 -17.35
CA SER A 14 -9.94 -12.93 -17.48
C SER A 14 -9.43 -11.54 -17.84
N VAL A 15 -8.39 -11.03 -17.14
CA VAL A 15 -7.74 -9.75 -17.47
C VAL A 15 -7.25 -9.75 -18.91
N ARG A 16 -6.49 -10.77 -19.32
CA ARG A 16 -5.95 -10.86 -20.68
C ARG A 16 -7.05 -10.91 -21.74
N SER A 17 -8.11 -11.68 -21.49
CA SER A 17 -9.23 -11.82 -22.43
C SER A 17 -10.04 -10.54 -22.55
N ARG A 18 -10.27 -9.81 -21.44
CA ARG A 18 -10.96 -8.54 -21.41
C ARG A 18 -10.23 -7.47 -22.23
N GLU A 19 -8.91 -7.45 -22.13
CA GLU A 19 -8.06 -6.51 -22.88
C GLU A 19 -7.82 -6.98 -24.34
N GLY A 20 -8.31 -8.15 -24.73
CA GLY A 20 -8.14 -8.73 -26.06
C GLY A 20 -6.71 -9.15 -26.40
N TRP A 21 -5.86 -9.36 -25.38
CA TRP A 21 -4.45 -9.68 -25.59
C TRP A 21 -4.21 -11.16 -25.82
N THR A 22 -3.24 -11.45 -26.68
CA THR A 22 -2.61 -12.78 -26.76
C THR A 22 -1.65 -12.96 -25.57
N LEU A 23 -1.26 -14.20 -25.28
CA LEU A 23 -0.21 -14.47 -24.28
C LEU A 23 1.12 -13.76 -24.60
N LYS A 24 1.43 -13.58 -25.87
CA LYS A 24 2.63 -12.86 -26.31
C LYS A 24 2.55 -11.37 -25.96
N GLU A 25 1.45 -10.71 -26.29
CA GLU A 25 1.22 -9.30 -25.95
C GLU A 25 1.20 -9.08 -24.44
N MET A 26 0.56 -9.98 -23.68
CA MET A 26 0.58 -9.91 -22.23
C MET A 26 2.01 -10.09 -21.68
N SER A 27 2.81 -10.96 -22.28
CA SER A 27 4.22 -11.15 -21.90
C SER A 27 5.06 -9.89 -22.17
N GLU A 28 4.88 -9.28 -23.34
CA GLU A 28 5.59 -8.02 -23.68
C GLU A 28 5.23 -6.89 -22.74
N ARG A 29 3.95 -6.76 -22.36
CA ARG A 29 3.46 -5.72 -21.44
C ARG A 29 3.88 -5.97 -19.99
N SER A 30 3.70 -7.20 -19.50
CA SER A 30 3.98 -7.56 -18.11
C SER A 30 5.46 -7.83 -17.82
N GLY A 31 6.25 -8.16 -18.85
CA GLY A 31 7.63 -8.63 -18.69
C GLY A 31 7.75 -10.05 -18.14
N ILE A 32 6.63 -10.78 -18.01
CA ILE A 32 6.63 -12.18 -17.59
C ILE A 32 6.70 -13.07 -18.83
N PRO A 33 7.60 -14.07 -18.90
CA PRO A 33 7.73 -14.95 -20.06
C PRO A 33 6.41 -15.65 -20.42
N VAL A 34 6.14 -15.81 -21.72
CA VAL A 34 4.94 -16.49 -22.24
C VAL A 34 4.73 -17.86 -21.60
N SER A 35 5.82 -18.64 -21.44
CA SER A 35 5.75 -19.97 -20.82
C SER A 35 5.33 -19.93 -19.35
N THR A 36 5.71 -18.89 -18.63
CA THR A 36 5.30 -18.66 -17.24
C THR A 36 3.83 -18.26 -17.18
N LEU A 37 3.41 -17.26 -17.96
CA LEU A 37 2.01 -16.84 -18.05
C LEU A 37 1.09 -18.01 -18.40
N SER A 38 1.48 -18.82 -19.40
CA SER A 38 0.70 -20.00 -19.77
C SER A 38 0.56 -21.01 -18.62
N LYS A 39 1.63 -21.24 -17.85
CA LYS A 39 1.55 -22.14 -16.69
C LYS A 39 0.66 -21.57 -15.58
N VAL A 40 0.73 -20.26 -15.35
CA VAL A 40 -0.10 -19.57 -14.34
C VAL A 40 -1.58 -19.62 -14.75
N GLU A 41 -1.92 -19.30 -16.00
CA GLU A 41 -3.30 -19.34 -16.50
C GLU A 41 -3.92 -20.75 -16.50
N HIS A 42 -3.10 -21.78 -16.40
CA HIS A 42 -3.54 -23.19 -16.28
C HIS A 42 -3.37 -23.75 -14.85
N ASP A 43 -3.16 -22.89 -13.87
CA ASP A 43 -2.98 -23.25 -12.46
C ASP A 43 -1.85 -24.26 -12.21
N ARG A 44 -0.82 -24.26 -13.08
CA ARG A 44 0.37 -25.12 -12.97
C ARG A 44 1.55 -24.41 -12.32
N LEU A 45 1.45 -23.13 -12.10
CA LEU A 45 2.43 -22.26 -11.45
C LEU A 45 1.70 -21.10 -10.83
N THR A 46 2.22 -20.61 -9.71
CA THR A 46 1.73 -19.39 -9.07
C THR A 46 2.79 -18.31 -9.11
N LEU A 47 2.39 -17.06 -8.87
CA LEU A 47 3.30 -15.92 -8.80
C LEU A 47 3.44 -15.51 -7.33
N THR A 48 4.64 -15.12 -6.94
CA THR A 48 4.89 -14.48 -5.64
C THR A 48 4.23 -13.11 -5.61
N TYR A 49 4.02 -12.55 -4.41
CA TYR A 49 3.45 -11.22 -4.24
C TYR A 49 4.22 -10.16 -5.05
N ASP A 50 5.55 -10.17 -4.97
CA ASP A 50 6.42 -9.27 -5.74
C ASP A 50 6.14 -9.36 -7.26
N LYS A 51 6.03 -10.57 -7.80
CA LYS A 51 5.71 -10.78 -9.22
C LYS A 51 4.31 -10.30 -9.59
N LEU A 52 3.34 -10.45 -8.69
CA LEU A 52 1.98 -9.92 -8.86
C LEU A 52 1.99 -8.41 -8.81
N TYR A 53 2.75 -7.81 -7.89
CA TYR A 53 2.92 -6.38 -7.80
C TYR A 53 3.59 -5.81 -9.07
N GLN A 54 4.71 -6.39 -9.52
CA GLN A 54 5.36 -5.98 -10.77
C GLN A 54 4.42 -6.08 -11.98
N LEU A 55 3.62 -7.15 -12.03
CA LEU A 55 2.61 -7.33 -13.08
C LEU A 55 1.57 -6.21 -13.06
N SER A 56 1.02 -5.90 -11.89
CA SER A 56 0.01 -4.84 -11.73
C SER A 56 0.55 -3.49 -12.18
N GLN A 57 1.75 -3.12 -11.76
CA GLN A 57 2.42 -1.88 -12.15
C GLN A 57 2.63 -1.78 -13.66
N ARG A 58 3.16 -2.84 -14.27
CA ARG A 58 3.43 -2.83 -15.73
C ARG A 58 2.18 -2.82 -16.59
N LEU A 59 1.08 -3.39 -16.09
CA LEU A 59 -0.21 -3.36 -16.77
C LEU A 59 -1.03 -2.08 -16.47
N GLY A 60 -0.52 -1.18 -15.61
CA GLY A 60 -1.24 0.02 -15.18
C GLY A 60 -2.51 -0.32 -14.39
N MET A 61 -2.50 -1.44 -13.67
CA MET A 61 -3.62 -1.93 -12.87
C MET A 61 -3.27 -1.88 -11.40
N ARG A 62 -4.27 -1.71 -10.54
CA ARG A 62 -4.05 -1.90 -9.10
C ARG A 62 -3.95 -3.38 -8.77
N MET A 63 -3.17 -3.71 -7.75
CA MET A 63 -3.08 -5.08 -7.24
C MET A 63 -4.46 -5.66 -6.93
N SER A 64 -5.35 -4.86 -6.33
CA SER A 64 -6.73 -5.25 -6.06
C SER A 64 -7.56 -5.61 -7.31
N ASP A 65 -7.23 -5.01 -8.45
CA ASP A 65 -7.95 -5.25 -9.70
C ASP A 65 -7.55 -6.58 -10.35
N LEU A 66 -6.35 -7.10 -10.02
CA LEU A 66 -5.93 -8.45 -10.42
C LEU A 66 -6.78 -9.55 -9.78
N PHE A 67 -7.35 -9.27 -8.60
CA PHE A 67 -8.16 -10.23 -7.83
C PHE A 67 -9.67 -10.01 -7.96
N ALA A 68 -10.10 -8.96 -8.69
CA ALA A 68 -11.50 -8.66 -8.87
C ALA A 68 -12.12 -9.47 -10.02
N GLU A 69 -13.28 -10.07 -9.78
CA GLU A 69 -14.06 -10.69 -10.85
C GLU A 69 -14.50 -9.63 -11.89
N SER A 70 -14.47 -10.02 -13.16
CA SER A 70 -14.80 -9.13 -14.28
C SER A 70 -16.31 -8.85 -14.31
N ASN A 71 -16.71 -7.71 -13.75
CA ASN A 71 -17.98 -7.09 -14.07
C ASN A 71 -17.72 -5.81 -14.88
N ASP A 72 -18.09 -5.81 -16.16
CA ASP A 72 -17.76 -4.79 -17.16
C ASP A 72 -18.52 -3.46 -17.04
N GLU A 73 -19.27 -3.23 -15.96
CA GLU A 73 -19.91 -1.94 -15.74
C GLU A 73 -18.96 -0.98 -15.02
N ALA A 74 -18.77 0.21 -15.61
CA ALA A 74 -18.09 1.30 -14.92
C ALA A 74 -18.82 1.54 -13.59
N PRO A 75 -18.16 1.34 -12.43
CA PRO A 75 -18.87 1.39 -11.16
C PRO A 75 -19.39 2.80 -10.92
N PRO A 76 -20.63 2.94 -10.40
CA PRO A 76 -21.14 4.23 -9.95
C PRO A 76 -20.23 4.85 -8.91
N PRO A 77 -20.23 6.17 -8.70
CA PRO A 77 -19.46 6.81 -7.66
C PRO A 77 -19.83 6.18 -6.31
N VAL A 78 -18.87 5.50 -5.71
CA VAL A 78 -19.15 4.60 -4.60
C VAL A 78 -19.08 5.35 -3.28
N THR A 79 -20.20 5.50 -2.60
CA THR A 79 -20.30 6.17 -1.31
C THR A 79 -20.39 5.24 -0.10
N ALA A 80 -20.82 3.98 -0.28
CA ALA A 80 -21.06 3.06 0.83
C ALA A 80 -20.76 1.59 0.45
N ARG A 81 -19.48 1.30 0.15
CA ARG A 81 -19.05 -0.07 -0.18
C ARG A 81 -18.97 -0.95 1.07
N ARG A 82 -19.43 -2.18 0.95
CA ARG A 82 -19.28 -3.21 1.97
C ARG A 82 -18.96 -4.54 1.31
N SER A 83 -18.03 -5.30 1.88
CA SER A 83 -17.74 -6.68 1.56
C SER A 83 -17.71 -7.50 2.84
N LEU A 84 -18.10 -8.75 2.74
CA LEU A 84 -17.98 -9.72 3.81
C LEU A 84 -16.92 -10.73 3.39
N GLY A 85 -15.75 -10.68 4.03
CA GLY A 85 -14.64 -11.60 3.77
C GLY A 85 -14.84 -12.91 4.54
N ASP A 86 -14.55 -14.02 3.86
CA ASP A 86 -14.50 -15.36 4.43
C ASP A 86 -13.31 -16.11 3.80
N ILE A 87 -12.52 -16.79 4.62
CA ILE A 87 -11.38 -17.57 4.16
C ILE A 87 -11.79 -18.69 3.19
N ALA A 88 -13.00 -19.24 3.35
CA ALA A 88 -13.54 -20.28 2.45
C ALA A 88 -13.78 -19.76 1.03
N ASN A 89 -14.01 -18.46 0.86
CA ASN A 89 -14.27 -17.80 -0.41
C ASN A 89 -13.09 -16.90 -0.85
N ALA A 90 -11.98 -16.95 -0.13
CA ALA A 90 -10.80 -16.15 -0.44
C ALA A 90 -10.10 -16.67 -1.71
N VAL A 91 -9.52 -15.76 -2.47
CA VAL A 91 -8.62 -16.15 -3.57
C VAL A 91 -7.32 -16.65 -2.96
N ARG A 92 -7.06 -17.96 -3.12
CA ARG A 92 -5.85 -18.58 -2.62
C ARG A 92 -4.71 -18.48 -3.64
N VAL A 93 -3.55 -18.03 -3.16
CA VAL A 93 -2.28 -18.06 -3.90
C VAL A 93 -1.27 -18.81 -3.06
N GLU A 94 -0.85 -19.97 -3.53
CA GLU A 94 0.14 -20.82 -2.88
C GLU A 94 1.53 -20.54 -3.45
N THR A 95 2.50 -20.30 -2.57
CA THR A 95 3.92 -20.16 -2.91
C THR A 95 4.76 -21.15 -2.09
N PRO A 96 6.04 -21.34 -2.38
CA PRO A 96 6.89 -22.16 -1.53
C PRO A 96 6.91 -21.74 -0.07
N ASN A 97 6.89 -20.43 0.20
CA ASN A 97 7.04 -19.84 1.52
C ASN A 97 5.72 -19.61 2.24
N TYR A 98 4.65 -19.25 1.48
CA TYR A 98 3.38 -18.76 2.01
C TYR A 98 2.18 -19.35 1.28
N ASP A 99 1.07 -19.49 2.01
CA ASP A 99 -0.27 -19.55 1.43
C ASP A 99 -0.99 -18.25 1.72
N TYR A 100 -1.30 -17.49 0.70
CA TYR A 100 -2.07 -16.26 0.79
C TYR A 100 -3.55 -16.52 0.53
N TYR A 101 -4.40 -15.96 1.37
CA TYR A 101 -5.86 -15.96 1.23
C TYR A 101 -6.33 -14.52 1.13
N TYR A 102 -6.48 -14.01 -0.10
CA TYR A 102 -6.90 -12.63 -0.36
C TYR A 102 -8.39 -12.46 -0.09
N LEU A 103 -8.73 -11.56 0.83
CA LEU A 103 -10.10 -11.30 1.25
C LEU A 103 -10.73 -10.14 0.47
N CYS A 104 -12.06 -10.12 0.40
CA CYS A 104 -12.84 -9.02 -0.19
C CYS A 104 -12.41 -8.70 -1.63
N THR A 105 -12.12 -9.71 -2.43
CA THR A 105 -11.55 -9.57 -3.78
C THR A 105 -12.55 -9.00 -4.79
N GLU A 106 -13.85 -9.09 -4.52
CA GLU A 106 -14.91 -8.52 -5.34
C GLU A 106 -14.94 -6.98 -5.31
N LEU A 107 -14.35 -6.36 -4.28
CA LEU A 107 -14.24 -4.90 -4.20
C LEU A 107 -13.07 -4.39 -5.06
N ARG A 108 -13.40 -3.64 -6.12
CA ARG A 108 -12.41 -2.95 -6.94
C ARG A 108 -11.96 -1.63 -6.27
N ARG A 109 -10.80 -1.12 -6.66
CA ARG A 109 -10.25 0.16 -6.19
C ARG A 109 -10.18 0.25 -4.66
N LYS A 110 -9.71 -0.82 -4.02
CA LYS A 110 -9.39 -0.84 -2.59
C LYS A 110 -8.05 -0.12 -2.36
N ARG A 111 -7.96 0.62 -1.26
CA ARG A 111 -6.68 1.18 -0.77
C ARG A 111 -5.94 0.18 0.11
N MET A 112 -6.66 -0.75 0.71
CA MET A 112 -6.11 -1.79 1.57
C MET A 112 -6.40 -3.15 0.96
N ILE A 113 -5.43 -4.05 1.04
CA ILE A 113 -5.52 -5.43 0.58
C ILE A 113 -5.41 -6.31 1.82
N PRO A 114 -6.54 -6.72 2.42
CA PRO A 114 -6.52 -7.64 3.54
C PRO A 114 -6.22 -9.05 3.04
N VAL A 115 -5.31 -9.73 3.72
CA VAL A 115 -4.89 -11.09 3.38
C VAL A 115 -4.62 -11.90 4.65
N ILE A 116 -5.12 -13.11 4.71
CA ILE A 116 -4.65 -14.09 5.68
C ILE A 116 -3.47 -14.82 5.05
N THR A 117 -2.35 -14.88 5.74
CA THR A 117 -1.15 -15.55 5.25
C THR A 117 -0.73 -16.65 6.20
N LYS A 118 -0.59 -17.86 5.69
CA LYS A 118 0.02 -18.97 6.39
C LYS A 118 1.49 -19.02 6.00
N ILE A 119 2.36 -18.93 7.00
CA ILE A 119 3.81 -18.83 6.87
C ILE A 119 4.42 -20.18 7.15
N ARG A 120 5.15 -20.74 6.17
CA ARG A 120 5.80 -22.06 6.28
C ARG A 120 7.31 -21.98 6.28
N ALA A 121 7.91 -21.01 5.57
CA ALA A 121 9.34 -20.79 5.55
C ALA A 121 9.86 -20.54 6.98
N LYS A 122 10.96 -21.18 7.37
CA LYS A 122 11.53 -21.10 8.71
C LYS A 122 12.88 -20.41 8.77
N THR A 123 13.59 -20.39 7.66
CA THR A 123 14.91 -19.77 7.58
C THR A 123 14.98 -18.82 6.39
N GLU A 124 15.95 -17.92 6.44
CA GLU A 124 16.22 -16.98 5.34
C GLU A 124 16.68 -17.74 4.08
N GLU A 125 17.38 -18.87 4.24
CA GLU A 125 17.80 -19.70 3.10
C GLU A 125 16.60 -20.34 2.39
N GLU A 126 15.58 -20.80 3.15
CA GLU A 126 14.34 -21.32 2.58
C GLU A 126 13.55 -20.21 1.90
N PHE A 127 13.55 -19.01 2.48
CA PHE A 127 12.80 -17.88 1.98
C PHE A 127 13.40 -17.33 0.68
N GLY A 128 14.72 -17.18 0.63
CA GLY A 128 15.46 -16.56 -0.45
C GLY A 128 15.61 -15.04 -0.28
N ASP A 129 15.56 -14.29 -1.40
CA ASP A 129 15.74 -12.84 -1.35
C ASP A 129 14.58 -12.15 -0.64
N LEU A 130 14.90 -11.10 0.13
CA LEU A 130 13.91 -10.24 0.78
C LEU A 130 12.96 -9.62 -0.26
N VAL A 131 11.68 -9.54 0.08
CA VAL A 131 10.66 -8.96 -0.78
C VAL A 131 10.62 -7.45 -0.60
N HIS A 132 10.52 -6.73 -1.71
CA HIS A 132 10.35 -5.27 -1.75
C HIS A 132 9.12 -4.92 -2.59
N HIS A 133 8.27 -4.05 -2.10
CA HIS A 133 7.20 -3.47 -2.92
C HIS A 133 6.78 -2.09 -2.39
N ALA A 134 6.19 -1.29 -3.24
CA ALA A 134 5.73 0.04 -2.82
C ALA A 134 4.50 -0.07 -1.91
N GLY A 135 4.42 0.83 -0.94
CA GLY A 135 3.33 0.91 0.03
C GLY A 135 3.78 0.56 1.44
N GLU A 136 2.82 0.25 2.25
CA GLU A 136 2.98 -0.03 3.67
C GLU A 136 2.28 -1.33 4.01
N GLU A 137 2.78 -2.03 5.01
CA GLU A 137 2.17 -3.24 5.55
C GLU A 137 1.92 -3.13 7.04
N PHE A 138 0.75 -3.59 7.45
CA PHE A 138 0.45 -3.92 8.83
C PHE A 138 0.23 -5.42 8.95
N VAL A 139 0.96 -6.08 9.85
CA VAL A 139 0.86 -7.51 10.08
C VAL A 139 0.52 -7.78 11.54
N TYR A 140 -0.50 -8.61 11.77
CA TYR A 140 -0.96 -9.03 13.09
C TYR A 140 -0.93 -10.55 13.18
N VAL A 141 -0.28 -11.11 14.19
CA VAL A 141 -0.14 -12.56 14.39
C VAL A 141 -1.44 -13.13 14.95
N LEU A 142 -2.11 -13.96 14.16
CA LEU A 142 -3.36 -14.65 14.54
C LEU A 142 -3.09 -15.92 15.32
N SER A 143 -2.11 -16.72 14.88
CA SER A 143 -1.69 -17.95 15.56
C SER A 143 -0.23 -18.27 15.31
N GLY A 144 0.38 -18.99 16.23
CA GLY A 144 1.80 -19.33 16.18
C GLY A 144 2.69 -18.15 16.57
N LYS A 145 3.88 -18.13 16.00
CA LYS A 145 4.93 -17.14 16.26
C LYS A 145 5.72 -16.92 14.99
N ILE A 146 6.06 -15.67 14.69
CA ILE A 146 6.85 -15.31 13.50
C ILE A 146 8.15 -14.60 13.89
N VAL A 147 9.15 -14.73 13.04
CA VAL A 147 10.32 -13.86 13.00
C VAL A 147 10.16 -12.93 11.80
N VAL A 148 10.27 -11.64 12.04
CA VAL A 148 10.28 -10.62 11.00
C VAL A 148 11.71 -10.21 10.77
N THR A 149 12.23 -10.48 9.57
CA THR A 149 13.53 -10.01 9.10
C THR A 149 13.33 -8.84 8.17
N THR A 150 14.11 -7.77 8.36
CA THR A 150 14.07 -6.57 7.52
C THR A 150 15.49 -6.13 7.17
N GLU A 151 15.61 -5.33 6.10
CA GLU A 151 16.89 -4.86 5.59
C GLU A 151 17.65 -3.94 6.56
N PHE A 152 16.93 -3.16 7.40
CA PHE A 152 17.53 -2.10 8.21
C PHE A 152 17.45 -2.31 9.74
N TYR A 153 16.73 -3.31 10.19
CA TYR A 153 16.56 -3.57 11.62
C TYR A 153 16.92 -5.01 11.97
N ASP A 154 17.36 -5.21 13.20
CA ASP A 154 17.57 -6.56 13.72
C ASP A 154 16.26 -7.37 13.66
N PRO A 155 16.34 -8.67 13.40
CA PRO A 155 15.16 -9.53 13.37
C PRO A 155 14.37 -9.47 14.69
N VAL A 156 13.05 -9.36 14.57
CA VAL A 156 12.16 -9.32 15.74
C VAL A 156 11.21 -10.51 15.72
N THR A 157 11.01 -11.12 16.89
CA THR A 157 10.05 -12.20 17.06
C THR A 157 8.72 -11.64 17.58
N LEU A 158 7.62 -12.03 16.94
CA LEU A 158 6.27 -11.65 17.32
C LEU A 158 5.47 -12.90 17.72
N ASP A 159 4.87 -12.85 18.90
CA ASP A 159 3.93 -13.85 19.39
C ASP A 159 2.50 -13.55 18.93
N THR A 160 1.60 -14.54 19.03
CA THR A 160 0.16 -14.35 18.81
C THR A 160 -0.36 -13.14 19.59
N GLY A 161 -1.11 -12.27 18.91
CA GLY A 161 -1.64 -11.03 19.47
C GLY A 161 -0.73 -9.81 19.30
N GLN A 162 0.49 -9.99 18.80
CA GLN A 162 1.41 -8.91 18.51
C GLN A 162 1.34 -8.51 17.03
N SER A 163 1.83 -7.32 16.72
CA SER A 163 1.79 -6.76 15.37
C SER A 163 3.03 -5.95 15.04
N ILE A 164 3.24 -5.75 13.75
CA ILE A 164 4.25 -4.85 13.21
C ILE A 164 3.65 -4.01 12.09
N TYR A 165 4.14 -2.81 11.94
CA TYR A 165 3.89 -1.93 10.80
C TYR A 165 5.22 -1.61 10.14
N ILE A 166 5.31 -1.76 8.84
CA ILE A 166 6.53 -1.50 8.06
C ILE A 166 6.24 -0.72 6.80
N ASP A 167 7.22 0.04 6.35
CA ASP A 167 7.32 0.51 4.98
C ASP A 167 7.80 -0.64 4.10
N SER A 168 6.97 -1.11 3.18
CA SER A 168 7.23 -2.30 2.35
C SER A 168 8.25 -2.05 1.24
N SER A 169 8.71 -0.81 1.04
CA SER A 169 9.86 -0.50 0.18
C SER A 169 11.19 -0.99 0.80
N MET A 170 11.21 -1.17 2.12
CA MET A 170 12.26 -1.85 2.84
C MET A 170 12.17 -3.37 2.60
N GLY A 171 13.29 -4.01 2.28
CA GLY A 171 13.36 -5.46 2.15
C GLY A 171 12.90 -6.17 3.41
N HIS A 172 12.00 -7.14 3.26
CA HIS A 172 11.41 -7.84 4.40
C HIS A 172 11.06 -9.29 4.10
N ALA A 173 10.98 -10.09 5.16
CA ALA A 173 10.51 -11.49 5.16
C ALA A 173 9.82 -11.82 6.49
N TYR A 174 8.84 -12.71 6.42
CA TYR A 174 8.17 -13.28 7.58
C TYR A 174 8.47 -14.77 7.63
N LEU A 175 9.00 -15.27 8.73
CA LEU A 175 9.38 -16.66 8.91
C LEU A 175 8.60 -17.26 10.06
N ALA A 176 8.22 -18.53 9.98
CA ALA A 176 7.67 -19.26 11.13
C ALA A 176 8.80 -19.50 12.14
N ALA A 177 8.63 -19.02 13.36
CA ALA A 177 9.65 -19.15 14.39
C ALA A 177 9.86 -20.61 14.82
N ASP A 178 11.01 -20.90 15.43
CA ASP A 178 11.34 -22.19 15.96
C ASP A 178 10.24 -22.74 16.89
N GLY A 179 9.93 -24.01 16.73
CA GLY A 179 8.88 -24.70 17.48
C GLY A 179 7.48 -24.56 16.88
N CYS A 180 7.28 -23.68 15.85
CA CYS A 180 6.05 -23.60 15.09
C CYS A 180 6.16 -24.39 13.78
N ALA A 181 5.19 -25.25 13.52
CA ALA A 181 5.10 -25.92 12.21
C ALA A 181 4.69 -24.92 11.11
N GLU A 182 3.75 -24.02 11.45
CA GLU A 182 3.17 -22.98 10.61
C GLU A 182 2.73 -21.84 11.51
N ALA A 183 2.77 -20.61 11.04
CA ALA A 183 2.16 -19.45 11.68
C ALA A 183 1.13 -18.82 10.77
N GLU A 184 0.10 -18.18 11.34
CA GLU A 184 -0.94 -17.50 10.59
C GLU A 184 -1.00 -16.03 11.00
N VAL A 185 -1.04 -15.15 10.01
CA VAL A 185 -1.09 -13.70 10.23
C VAL A 185 -2.21 -13.06 9.39
N LEU A 186 -2.74 -11.96 9.90
CA LEU A 186 -3.51 -11.01 9.10
C LEU A 186 -2.55 -9.93 8.59
N GLY A 187 -2.34 -9.89 7.29
CA GLY A 187 -1.66 -8.81 6.61
C GLY A 187 -2.66 -7.80 6.03
N ILE A 188 -2.34 -6.52 6.15
CA ILE A 188 -3.05 -5.45 5.46
C ILE A 188 -2.00 -4.66 4.69
N MET A 189 -1.97 -4.85 3.38
CA MET A 189 -1.06 -4.12 2.49
C MET A 189 -1.79 -2.91 1.92
N SER A 190 -1.13 -1.75 1.89
CA SER A 190 -1.66 -0.59 1.18
C SER A 190 -1.44 -0.75 -0.31
N SER A 191 -2.44 -0.46 -1.13
CA SER A 191 -2.17 -0.20 -2.53
C SER A 191 -1.66 1.23 -2.62
N ALA A 192 -0.39 1.41 -2.98
CA ALA A 192 0.13 2.71 -3.33
C ALA A 192 -0.64 3.21 -4.56
N ASP A 193 -1.62 4.08 -4.33
CA ASP A 193 -2.28 4.83 -5.40
C ASP A 193 -1.38 6.03 -5.64
N ASP A 194 -0.46 5.91 -6.60
CA ASP A 194 0.50 6.97 -6.92
C ASP A 194 -0.17 8.31 -7.19
N GLU A 195 -1.37 8.31 -7.79
CA GLU A 195 -2.16 9.54 -7.99
C GLU A 195 -2.64 10.17 -6.67
N LEU A 196 -3.02 9.35 -5.69
CA LEU A 196 -3.46 9.88 -4.40
C LEU A 196 -2.29 10.38 -3.58
N LEU A 197 -1.16 9.66 -3.59
CA LEU A 197 0.06 10.08 -2.88
C LEU A 197 0.60 11.39 -3.49
N GLN A 198 0.65 11.50 -4.82
CA GLN A 198 1.01 12.72 -5.52
C GLN A 198 0.02 13.85 -5.25
N SER A 199 -1.27 13.57 -5.22
CA SER A 199 -2.31 14.55 -4.88
C SER A 199 -2.19 15.05 -3.44
N LEU A 200 -1.90 14.17 -2.48
CA LEU A 200 -1.67 14.54 -1.08
C LEU A 200 -0.36 15.33 -0.90
N MET A 201 0.71 14.95 -1.60
CA MET A 201 1.96 15.69 -1.60
C MET A 201 1.80 17.09 -2.21
N ALA A 202 1.09 17.20 -3.34
CA ALA A 202 0.79 18.49 -3.96
C ALA A 202 -0.06 19.39 -3.05
N MET A 203 -1.03 18.84 -2.32
CA MET A 203 -1.80 19.60 -1.32
C MET A 203 -0.94 20.08 -0.15
N HIS A 204 0.05 19.30 0.28
CA HIS A 204 0.99 19.70 1.31
C HIS A 204 1.97 20.78 0.82
N GLU A 205 2.43 20.72 -0.42
CA GLU A 205 3.29 21.74 -1.02
C GLU A 205 2.54 23.07 -1.18
N ASP A 206 1.29 23.06 -1.63
CA ASP A 206 0.44 24.25 -1.73
C ASP A 206 0.18 24.88 -0.35
N GLN A 207 -0.14 24.09 0.67
CA GLN A 207 -0.33 24.57 2.03
C GLN A 207 0.96 25.17 2.62
N SER A 208 2.10 24.58 2.33
CA SER A 208 3.42 25.08 2.74
C SER A 208 3.77 26.39 2.01
N ALA A 209 3.46 26.51 0.73
CA ALA A 209 3.67 27.72 -0.05
C ALA A 209 2.76 28.86 0.42
N GLU A 210 1.48 28.59 0.72
CA GLU A 210 0.57 29.58 1.29
C GLU A 210 0.98 30.03 2.69
N ALA A 211 1.48 29.12 3.54
CA ALA A 211 1.99 29.46 4.87
C ALA A 211 3.20 30.39 4.79
N VAL A 212 4.14 30.12 3.88
CA VAL A 212 5.33 30.98 3.63
C VAL A 212 4.93 32.35 3.08
N ILE A 213 3.95 32.41 2.17
CA ILE A 213 3.44 33.69 1.63
C ILE A 213 2.71 34.49 2.73
N ARG A 214 1.98 33.83 3.61
CA ARG A 214 1.27 34.46 4.73
C ARG A 214 2.24 35.03 5.75
N ASP A 215 3.33 34.32 6.05
CA ASP A 215 4.38 34.80 6.97
C ASP A 215 5.15 35.97 6.38
N ARG A 216 5.50 35.94 5.09
CA ARG A 216 6.11 37.09 4.40
C ARG A 216 5.20 38.31 4.35
N ARG A 217 3.89 38.16 4.20
CA ARG A 217 2.94 39.30 4.25
C ARG A 217 2.76 39.87 5.64
N SER A 218 2.85 39.03 6.69
CA SER A 218 2.82 39.54 8.08
C SER A 218 4.08 40.31 8.43
N SER A 219 5.26 39.82 8.06
CA SER A 219 6.54 40.51 8.30
C SER A 219 6.67 41.84 7.53
N VAL A 220 6.15 41.92 6.30
CA VAL A 220 6.13 43.18 5.52
C VAL A 220 5.17 44.22 6.15
N ARG A 221 4.06 43.77 6.77
CA ARG A 221 3.13 44.67 7.46
C ARG A 221 3.69 45.21 8.79
N GLU A 222 4.57 44.44 9.44
CA GLU A 222 5.20 44.85 10.69
C GLU A 222 6.29 45.91 10.47
N VAL A 223 7.03 45.83 9.34
CA VAL A 223 8.05 46.83 8.94
C VAL A 223 7.43 48.13 8.41
N ALA A 224 6.18 48.06 7.91
CA ALA A 224 5.48 49.24 7.35
C ALA A 224 4.65 50.02 8.38
N ARG A 225 4.78 49.77 9.68
CA ARG A 225 4.16 50.64 10.70
C ARG A 225 4.89 51.97 10.74
N PRO A 226 4.22 53.11 10.43
CA PRO A 226 4.87 54.41 10.53
C PRO A 226 5.20 54.70 12.00
N LEU A 227 6.46 55.07 12.25
CA LEU A 227 6.89 55.64 13.52
C LEU A 227 5.94 56.79 13.87
N ALA A 228 5.18 56.64 14.95
CA ALA A 228 4.34 57.70 15.47
C ALA A 228 5.22 58.90 15.74
N ALA A 229 4.97 60.02 15.03
CA ALA A 229 5.68 61.27 15.22
C ALA A 229 5.47 61.75 16.65
N GLU A 230 6.52 61.80 17.45
CA GLU A 230 6.53 62.48 18.77
C GLU A 230 6.21 63.95 18.58
N ARG A 231 5.08 64.37 19.11
CA ARG A 231 4.75 65.80 19.19
C ARG A 231 5.70 66.49 20.18
N PRO A 232 6.37 67.61 19.83
CA PRO A 232 7.22 68.32 20.76
C PRO A 232 6.37 68.92 21.89
N LYS A 233 6.80 68.69 23.14
CA LYS A 233 6.19 69.32 24.34
C LYS A 233 6.37 70.77 24.27
N SER A 234 5.26 71.59 24.31
CA SER A 234 5.24 73.04 24.38
C SER A 234 5.89 73.50 25.66
N ALA A 235 6.92 74.35 25.53
CA ALA A 235 7.55 75.04 26.64
C ALA A 235 6.56 76.04 27.29
N ARG A 236 6.26 75.85 28.57
CA ARG A 236 5.53 76.83 29.37
C ARG A 236 6.44 78.04 29.66
N PHE A 237 6.05 79.15 29.14
CA PHE A 237 6.63 80.47 29.46
C PHE A 237 6.14 80.94 30.85
N VAL A 238 7.06 81.01 31.81
CA VAL A 238 6.77 81.57 33.14
C VAL A 238 6.97 83.05 33.02
N ARG A 239 5.90 83.81 33.17
CA ARG A 239 5.99 85.31 33.41
C ARG A 239 6.27 85.53 34.87
N SER A 240 7.42 86.15 35.19
CA SER A 240 7.66 86.81 36.50
C SER A 240 7.10 88.17 36.46
N SER A 241 6.25 88.48 37.44
CA SER A 241 5.78 89.81 37.74
C SER A 241 6.63 90.34 38.90
N GLY A 242 7.24 91.51 38.70
CA GLY A 242 7.71 92.35 39.77
C GLY A 242 6.68 93.39 40.08
#